data_4de774e48deefa6066f90f588d57ce32
#
_entry.id   4de774e48deefa6066f90f588d57ce32
#
_cell.length_a   1.000
_cell.length_b   1.000
_cell.length_c   1.000
_cell.angle_alpha   90.00
_cell.angle_beta   90.00
_cell.angle_gamma   90.00
#
_symmetry.space_group_name_H-M   'P 1'
#
loop_
_entity.id
_entity.type
_entity.pdbx_description
1 polymer ?
#
loop_
_entity_poly.entity_id
_entity_poly.type
_entity_poly.pdbx_seq_one_letter_code
_entity_poly.pdbx_strand_id
1 'polypeptide(L)'
;MSHFDLASWIATQTREVDRALDRFLPKAAAKPATIHKAMRYSLFAGGKRMRPALVLAAAEACGGTHEAAMPLACAVEGIHTYSLIHDDLPGMDNDDLRRGKPTNHKVFGEGIAILAGDALLTQAFEIAASCTG
;
A
#
# COMPACT_ATOMS: atom_id res chain seq x y z
N MET A 1 1.43 7.18 35.52
CA MET A 1 0.76 7.01 34.20
C MET A 1 1.83 6.81 33.15
N SER A 2 1.76 5.73 32.42
CA SER A 2 2.62 5.55 31.25
C SER A 2 2.22 6.58 30.19
N HIS A 3 3.17 7.38 29.75
CA HIS A 3 2.92 8.36 28.69
C HIS A 3 2.82 7.60 27.36
N PHE A 4 1.66 7.62 26.70
CA PHE A 4 1.49 7.05 25.38
C PHE A 4 2.27 7.88 24.36
N ASP A 5 3.22 7.26 23.68
CA ASP A 5 4.00 7.90 22.62
C ASP A 5 3.43 7.54 21.26
N LEU A 6 2.63 8.44 20.70
CA LEU A 6 1.98 8.27 19.40
C LEU A 6 2.99 8.09 18.27
N ALA A 7 4.11 8.81 18.30
CA ALA A 7 5.12 8.73 17.24
C ALA A 7 5.77 7.35 17.20
N SER A 8 6.14 6.81 18.35
CA SER A 8 6.68 5.45 18.46
C SER A 8 5.66 4.39 18.07
N TRP A 9 4.40 4.57 18.44
CA TRP A 9 3.32 3.66 18.08
C TRP A 9 3.15 3.63 16.54
N ILE A 10 3.02 4.79 15.89
CA ILE A 10 2.90 4.88 14.43
C ILE A 10 4.10 4.26 13.73
N ALA A 11 5.33 4.52 14.20
CA ALA A 11 6.54 3.95 13.62
C ALA A 11 6.54 2.42 13.70
N THR A 12 6.07 1.85 14.80
CA THR A 12 5.93 0.40 14.96
C THR A 12 4.90 -0.18 14.00
N GLN A 13 3.72 0.45 13.89
CA GLN A 13 2.68 0.02 12.96
C GLN A 13 3.16 0.10 11.51
N THR A 14 3.86 1.15 11.15
CA THR A 14 4.42 1.31 9.79
C THR A 14 5.33 0.14 9.42
N ARG A 15 6.23 -0.25 10.34
CA ARG A 15 7.12 -1.40 10.10
C ARG A 15 6.36 -2.71 9.94
N GLU A 16 5.35 -2.96 10.76
CA GLU A 16 4.53 -4.16 10.68
C GLU A 16 3.72 -4.22 9.39
N VAL A 17 3.12 -3.09 8.99
CA VAL A 17 2.38 -2.96 7.73
C VAL A 17 3.31 -3.20 6.53
N ASP A 18 4.49 -2.61 6.52
CA ASP A 18 5.44 -2.80 5.42
C ASP A 18 5.87 -4.26 5.28
N ARG A 19 6.10 -4.96 6.40
CA ARG A 19 6.39 -6.40 6.38
C ARG A 19 5.21 -7.22 5.85
N ALA A 20 4.00 -6.87 6.24
CA ALA A 20 2.80 -7.56 5.78
C ALA A 20 2.56 -7.32 4.29
N LEU A 21 2.70 -6.08 3.81
CA LEU A 21 2.63 -5.75 2.38
C LEU A 21 3.66 -6.55 1.57
N ASP A 22 4.88 -6.68 2.07
CA ASP A 22 5.91 -7.49 1.39
C ASP A 22 5.52 -8.97 1.27
N ARG A 23 4.80 -9.51 2.25
CA ARG A 23 4.31 -10.88 2.21
C ARG A 23 3.10 -11.06 1.30
N PHE A 24 2.17 -10.10 1.29
CA PHE A 24 0.93 -10.20 0.53
C PHE A 24 1.12 -9.97 -0.98
N LEU A 25 2.11 -9.20 -1.38
CA LEU A 25 2.33 -8.93 -2.80
C LEU A 25 3.23 -9.98 -3.45
N PRO A 26 3.01 -10.27 -4.75
CA PRO A 26 3.96 -11.05 -5.52
C PRO A 26 5.36 -10.44 -5.48
N LYS A 27 6.39 -11.28 -5.46
CA LYS A 27 7.77 -10.81 -5.48
C LYS A 27 8.10 -10.14 -6.81
N ALA A 28 9.05 -9.21 -6.80
CA ALA A 28 9.44 -8.45 -7.99
C ALA A 28 9.91 -9.34 -9.16
N ALA A 29 10.51 -10.48 -8.85
CA ALA A 29 10.97 -11.44 -9.85
C ALA A 29 9.88 -12.41 -10.34
N ALA A 30 8.72 -12.46 -9.66
CA ALA A 30 7.61 -13.32 -10.08
C ALA A 30 7.07 -12.84 -11.43
N LYS A 31 6.82 -13.79 -12.33
CA LYS A 31 6.32 -13.44 -13.68
C LYS A 31 4.81 -13.15 -13.64
N PRO A 32 4.34 -12.17 -14.40
CA PRO A 32 5.10 -11.25 -15.24
C PRO A 32 5.85 -10.18 -14.41
N ALA A 33 7.19 -10.17 -14.49
CA ALA A 33 8.05 -9.41 -13.57
C ALA A 33 7.84 -7.89 -13.65
N THR A 34 7.61 -7.35 -14.83
CA THR A 34 7.47 -5.90 -15.02
C THR A 34 6.29 -5.33 -14.23
N ILE A 35 5.14 -5.99 -14.27
CA ILE A 35 3.95 -5.53 -13.54
C ILE A 35 4.18 -5.59 -12.02
N HIS A 36 4.76 -6.67 -11.53
CA HIS A 36 5.05 -6.83 -10.10
C HIS A 36 6.08 -5.81 -9.60
N LYS A 37 7.11 -5.51 -10.41
CA LYS A 37 8.07 -4.43 -10.10
C LYS A 37 7.39 -3.07 -10.04
N ALA A 38 6.50 -2.78 -11.00
CA ALA A 38 5.77 -1.51 -11.04
C ALA A 38 4.83 -1.34 -9.84
N MET A 39 4.10 -2.40 -9.44
CA MET A 39 3.25 -2.39 -8.26
C MET A 39 4.08 -2.11 -6.99
N ARG A 40 5.17 -2.83 -6.81
CA ARG A 40 6.05 -2.68 -5.64
C ARG A 40 6.76 -1.33 -5.61
N TYR A 41 7.17 -0.81 -6.76
CA TYR A 41 7.82 0.50 -6.87
C TYR A 41 6.98 1.59 -6.20
N SER A 42 5.71 1.70 -6.52
CA SER A 42 4.83 2.72 -5.95
C SER A 42 4.43 2.42 -4.51
N LEU A 43 4.14 1.15 -4.19
CA LEU A 43 3.72 0.78 -2.85
C LEU A 43 4.82 1.01 -1.80
N PHE A 44 6.08 0.77 -2.16
CA PHE A 44 7.24 0.94 -1.27
C PHE A 44 8.02 2.23 -1.51
N ALA A 45 7.46 3.19 -2.25
CA ALA A 45 8.09 4.49 -2.50
C ALA A 45 8.07 5.45 -1.29
N GLY A 46 7.61 4.99 -0.16
CA GLY A 46 7.41 5.79 1.04
C GLY A 46 5.94 6.03 1.33
N GLY A 47 5.66 6.85 2.33
CA GLY A 47 4.32 7.18 2.79
C GLY A 47 4.19 7.03 4.30
N LYS A 48 3.24 7.76 4.88
CA LYS A 48 3.03 7.81 6.33
C LYS A 48 2.28 6.59 6.87
N ARG A 49 1.72 5.76 6.03
CA ARG A 49 0.91 4.59 6.38
C ARG A 49 -0.23 4.92 7.37
N MET A 50 -0.81 6.11 7.24
CA MET A 50 -1.86 6.56 8.16
C MET A 50 -3.15 5.75 8.03
N ARG A 51 -3.53 5.37 6.80
CA ARG A 51 -4.73 4.56 6.56
C ARG A 51 -4.64 3.19 7.21
N PRO A 52 -3.56 2.41 7.01
CA PRO A 52 -3.35 1.16 7.74
C PRO A 52 -3.31 1.37 9.26
N ALA A 53 -2.65 2.39 9.75
CA ALA A 53 -2.59 2.68 11.19
C ALA A 53 -3.98 2.91 11.79
N LEU A 54 -4.87 3.63 11.07
CA LEU A 54 -6.25 3.84 11.51
C LEU A 54 -7.06 2.53 11.54
N VAL A 55 -6.85 1.64 10.58
CA VAL A 55 -7.49 0.31 10.59
C VAL A 55 -7.07 -0.49 11.83
N LEU A 56 -5.76 -0.52 12.12
CA LEU A 56 -5.23 -1.24 13.26
C LEU A 56 -5.69 -0.64 14.60
N ALA A 57 -5.69 0.68 14.70
CA ALA A 57 -6.18 1.38 15.90
C ALA A 57 -7.68 1.13 16.14
N ALA A 58 -8.49 1.16 15.09
CA ALA A 58 -9.91 0.88 15.17
C ALA A 58 -10.19 -0.56 15.61
N ALA A 59 -9.46 -1.53 15.05
CA ALA A 59 -9.57 -2.93 15.45
C ALA A 59 -9.23 -3.11 16.95
N GLU A 60 -8.13 -2.52 17.39
CA GLU A 60 -7.71 -2.56 18.79
C GLU A 60 -8.76 -1.94 19.72
N ALA A 61 -9.28 -0.76 19.35
CA ALA A 61 -10.33 -0.08 20.11
C ALA A 61 -11.63 -0.91 20.25
N CYS A 62 -11.91 -1.76 19.26
CA CYS A 62 -13.07 -2.66 19.26
C CYS A 62 -12.76 -4.05 19.88
N GLY A 63 -11.60 -4.23 20.49
CA GLY A 63 -11.20 -5.49 21.11
C GLY A 63 -10.67 -6.55 20.13
N GLY A 64 -10.42 -6.17 18.87
CA GLY A 64 -9.81 -7.04 17.88
C GLY A 64 -8.28 -7.06 18.00
N THR A 65 -7.64 -7.87 17.15
CA THR A 65 -6.19 -7.99 17.09
C THR A 65 -5.63 -7.36 15.82
N HIS A 66 -4.37 -6.93 15.87
CA HIS A 66 -3.66 -6.46 14.68
C HIS A 66 -3.53 -7.56 13.62
N GLU A 67 -3.30 -8.80 14.05
CA GLU A 67 -3.21 -9.94 13.14
C GLU A 67 -4.48 -10.11 12.30
N ALA A 68 -5.65 -10.08 12.94
CA ALA A 68 -6.93 -10.21 12.25
C ALA A 68 -7.22 -9.03 11.31
N ALA A 69 -6.81 -7.81 11.68
CA ALA A 69 -7.05 -6.59 10.91
C ALA A 69 -5.98 -6.31 9.84
N MET A 70 -4.82 -6.97 9.91
CA MET A 70 -3.68 -6.66 9.04
C MET A 70 -3.99 -6.80 7.54
N PRO A 71 -4.73 -7.83 7.07
CA PRO A 71 -5.09 -7.90 5.66
C PRO A 71 -5.89 -6.67 5.20
N LEU A 72 -6.86 -6.22 5.98
CA LEU A 72 -7.64 -5.02 5.65
C LEU A 72 -6.76 -3.76 5.69
N ALA A 73 -5.87 -3.64 6.66
CA ALA A 73 -4.91 -2.54 6.73
C ALA A 73 -4.03 -2.47 5.47
N CYS A 74 -3.52 -3.60 5.00
CA CYS A 74 -2.75 -3.69 3.76
C CYS A 74 -3.61 -3.39 2.53
N ALA A 75 -4.85 -3.88 2.49
CA ALA A 75 -5.77 -3.65 1.39
C ALA A 75 -6.07 -2.16 1.18
N VAL A 76 -6.37 -1.41 2.24
CA VAL A 76 -6.64 0.03 2.12
C VAL A 76 -5.43 0.81 1.64
N GLU A 77 -4.22 0.40 2.00
CA GLU A 77 -3.00 1.01 1.47
C GLU A 77 -2.78 0.67 -0.01
N GLY A 78 -3.09 -0.55 -0.42
CA GLY A 78 -3.08 -0.96 -1.83
C GLY A 78 -4.04 -0.11 -2.68
N ILE A 79 -5.25 0.10 -2.20
CA ILE A 79 -6.27 0.96 -2.84
C ILE A 79 -5.78 2.41 -2.91
N HIS A 80 -5.22 2.93 -1.83
CA HIS A 80 -4.64 4.28 -1.84
C HIS A 80 -3.52 4.41 -2.88
N THR A 81 -2.62 3.44 -2.93
CA THR A 81 -1.48 3.47 -3.84
C THR A 81 -1.93 3.38 -5.31
N TYR A 82 -2.89 2.50 -5.65
CA TYR A 82 -3.38 2.47 -7.04
C TYR A 82 -3.94 3.83 -7.46
N SER A 83 -4.68 4.49 -6.58
CA SER A 83 -5.27 5.79 -6.89
C SER A 83 -4.19 6.84 -7.18
N LEU A 84 -3.08 6.82 -6.45
CA LEU A 84 -1.95 7.72 -6.71
C LEU A 84 -1.29 7.45 -8.05
N ILE A 85 -1.10 6.18 -8.41
CA ILE A 85 -0.53 5.81 -9.72
C ILE A 85 -1.39 6.35 -10.86
N HIS A 86 -2.71 6.18 -10.78
CA HIS A 86 -3.64 6.62 -11.81
C HIS A 86 -3.78 8.14 -11.83
N ASP A 87 -3.83 8.80 -10.67
CA ASP A 87 -3.90 10.27 -10.59
C ASP A 87 -2.66 10.95 -11.22
N ASP A 88 -1.49 10.33 -11.12
CA ASP A 88 -0.25 10.86 -11.69
C ASP A 88 -0.16 10.77 -13.22
N LEU A 89 -1.01 9.97 -13.86
CA LEU A 89 -0.98 9.77 -15.32
C LEU A 89 -1.19 11.07 -16.12
N PRO A 90 -0.64 11.16 -17.33
CA PRO A 90 -0.80 12.36 -18.19
C PRO A 90 -2.24 12.76 -18.47
N GLY A 91 -3.16 11.79 -18.51
CA GLY A 91 -4.59 12.05 -18.69
C GLY A 91 -5.32 12.50 -17.42
N MET A 92 -4.64 12.53 -16.29
CA MET A 92 -5.14 12.97 -15.00
C MET A 92 -4.35 14.21 -14.54
N ASP A 93 -3.60 14.13 -13.44
CA ASP A 93 -2.86 15.27 -12.90
C ASP A 93 -1.53 15.53 -13.62
N ASN A 94 -1.06 14.59 -14.44
CA ASN A 94 0.19 14.69 -15.22
C ASN A 94 1.41 15.04 -14.37
N ASP A 95 1.61 14.33 -13.27
CA ASP A 95 2.74 14.56 -12.38
C ASP A 95 3.96 13.74 -12.78
N ASP A 96 5.13 14.37 -12.78
CA ASP A 96 6.41 13.72 -13.06
C ASP A 96 7.07 13.13 -11.81
N LEU A 97 6.80 13.73 -10.66
CA LEU A 97 7.40 13.38 -9.37
C LEU A 97 6.33 13.20 -8.29
N ARG A 98 6.56 12.24 -7.40
CA ARG A 98 5.81 12.05 -6.16
C ARG A 98 6.78 11.77 -5.02
N ARG A 99 6.73 12.57 -3.94
CA ARG A 99 7.67 12.51 -2.82
C ARG A 99 9.14 12.53 -3.27
N GLY A 100 9.44 13.36 -4.28
CA GLY A 100 10.78 13.50 -4.83
C GLY A 100 11.27 12.35 -5.73
N LYS A 101 10.42 11.34 -5.98
CA LYS A 101 10.74 10.21 -6.87
C LYS A 101 9.95 10.29 -8.17
N PRO A 102 10.50 9.83 -9.30
CA PRO A 102 9.73 9.74 -10.55
C PRO A 102 8.46 8.93 -10.35
N THR A 103 7.36 9.40 -10.97
CA THR A 103 6.08 8.69 -10.92
C THR A 103 6.13 7.39 -11.70
N ASN A 104 5.19 6.48 -11.42
CA ASN A 104 5.19 5.13 -11.99
C ASN A 104 5.26 5.14 -13.52
N HIS A 105 4.46 5.98 -14.18
CA HIS A 105 4.45 6.06 -15.65
C HIS A 105 5.75 6.65 -16.23
N LYS A 106 6.50 7.42 -15.46
CA LYS A 106 7.81 7.92 -15.89
C LYS A 106 8.87 6.82 -15.88
N VAL A 107 8.76 5.87 -14.94
CA VAL A 107 9.71 4.75 -14.82
C VAL A 107 9.34 3.59 -15.74
N PHE A 108 8.07 3.22 -15.79
CA PHE A 108 7.60 1.99 -16.46
C PHE A 108 6.79 2.23 -17.73
N GLY A 109 6.46 3.49 -18.04
CA GLY A 109 5.57 3.85 -19.15
C GLY A 109 4.09 3.83 -18.73
N GLU A 110 3.25 4.52 -19.52
CA GLU A 110 1.83 4.71 -19.20
C GLU A 110 1.05 3.39 -19.15
N GLY A 111 1.25 2.52 -20.11
CA GLY A 111 0.53 1.23 -20.17
C GLY A 111 0.80 0.38 -18.94
N ILE A 112 2.05 0.24 -18.54
CA ILE A 112 2.41 -0.53 -17.33
C ILE A 112 1.90 0.18 -16.07
N ALA A 113 1.93 1.50 -16.00
CA ALA A 113 1.38 2.24 -14.86
C ALA A 113 -0.12 2.03 -14.71
N ILE A 114 -0.89 2.07 -15.80
CA ILE A 114 -2.31 1.77 -15.80
C ILE A 114 -2.55 0.35 -15.24
N LEU A 115 -1.84 -0.63 -15.79
CA LEU A 115 -1.98 -2.03 -15.38
C LEU A 115 -1.52 -2.27 -13.93
N ALA A 116 -0.48 -1.57 -13.49
CA ALA A 116 -0.01 -1.66 -12.09
C ALA A 116 -1.07 -1.14 -11.12
N GLY A 117 -1.73 -0.03 -11.44
CA GLY A 117 -2.84 0.47 -10.65
C GLY A 117 -4.02 -0.50 -10.63
N ASP A 118 -4.43 -1.02 -11.79
CA ASP A 118 -5.49 -2.02 -11.90
C ASP A 118 -5.18 -3.28 -11.07
N ALA A 119 -3.95 -3.77 -11.17
CA ALA A 119 -3.51 -4.94 -10.44
C ALA A 119 -3.48 -4.72 -8.92
N LEU A 120 -3.03 -3.56 -8.46
CA LEU A 120 -3.05 -3.21 -7.03
C LEU A 120 -4.47 -3.13 -6.49
N LEU A 121 -5.39 -2.53 -7.23
CA LEU A 121 -6.80 -2.46 -6.84
C LEU A 121 -7.40 -3.88 -6.69
N THR A 122 -7.18 -4.73 -7.68
CA THR A 122 -7.69 -6.11 -7.66
C THR A 122 -7.05 -6.93 -6.53
N GLN A 123 -5.72 -6.83 -6.38
CA GLN A 123 -4.99 -7.50 -5.32
C GLN A 123 -5.45 -7.04 -3.92
N ALA A 124 -5.80 -5.77 -3.77
CA ALA A 124 -6.30 -5.24 -2.50
C ALA A 124 -7.60 -5.93 -2.08
N PHE A 125 -8.53 -6.17 -3.00
CA PHE A 125 -9.76 -6.91 -2.70
C PHE A 125 -9.47 -8.38 -2.39
N GLU A 126 -8.54 -9.01 -3.08
CA GLU A 126 -8.10 -10.38 -2.76
C GLU A 126 -7.53 -10.46 -1.34
N ILE A 127 -6.67 -9.50 -0.96
CA ILE A 127 -6.09 -9.43 0.38
C ILE A 127 -7.19 -9.18 1.42
N ALA A 128 -8.10 -8.24 1.17
CA ALA A 128 -9.22 -7.96 2.09
C ALA A 128 -10.11 -9.20 2.31
N ALA A 129 -10.36 -9.96 1.26
CA ALA A 129 -11.14 -11.19 1.34
C ALA A 129 -10.48 -12.30 2.17
N SER A 130 -9.18 -12.19 2.46
CA SER A 130 -8.45 -13.13 3.32
C SER A 130 -8.63 -12.83 4.82
N CYS A 131 -9.32 -11.74 5.19
CA CYS A 131 -9.63 -11.47 6.59
C CYS A 131 -10.50 -12.59 7.16
N THR A 132 -10.08 -13.13 8.29
CA THR A 132 -10.88 -14.08 9.08
C THR A 132 -11.48 -13.31 10.24
N GLY A 133 -12.80 -13.40 10.37
CA GLY A 133 -13.55 -12.74 11.44
C GLY A 133 -13.28 -13.30 12.83
#